data_d52b38c340c32e71b2cfa1044b979afa
#
_entry.id   d52b38c340c32e71b2cfa1044b979afa
#
_cell.length_a   1.000
_cell.length_b   1.000
_cell.length_c   1.000
_cell.angle_alpha   90.00
_cell.angle_beta   90.00
_cell.angle_gamma   90.00
#
_symmetry.space_group_name_H-M   'P 1'
#
loop_
_entity.id
_entity.type
_entity.pdbx_description
1 polymer ?
#
loop_
_entity_poly.entity_id
_entity_poly.type
_entity_poly.pdbx_seq_one_letter_code
_entity_poly.pdbx_strand_id
1 'polypeptide(L)'
;MSNDLDPQLAADSQPQSAKADLSPNLSELDLSNPQVFGKLCVDSIYKILKVASIYSVEHNQTRIAIEEFMHTFREAMRHTEDGRLSIVVRGELAIVNGETLRLRRREQTRLDEMRELFASAVIRGLALDHQLDTDHLVAFLAELKRVSTGDEDMKGFEVPHIQIQHGSPERTIREALSNVNKSMYVAHVYIRGLVKTRNAHKTVRERQSADVPTGVIRRIMQSVSELLGDEDFTILGLLPLRLVAPDLSSHSFNSAIYSMLLADRIGLPPNIVAYVGMTVIYQDLDRLVGIAVGQRDQDAGLDDKQQFQSNLRDVAKMLERVQGDVISTLRILLTYERGCDFSKPVERPFYRSKRSLHLVTRIIDLSRTYDLLIQGLQGYKQRRPDLAIQYIQSRAGQSFDPTLVDLMVSTLGIYPIGTTVQLTSGENAIVIRTPAPSADPRRPVVRLLDRANPTVIDLSEPRFADIEIANSIELEADEVNAASEVFLLS
;
A
#
# COMPACT_ATOMS: atom_id res chain seq x y z
N MET A 1 -16.42 -3.19 -69.04
CA MET A 1 -16.58 -1.76 -68.88
C MET A 1 -15.80 -1.35 -67.65
N SER A 2 -14.81 -0.60 -67.94
CA SER A 2 -13.61 -0.19 -67.19
C SER A 2 -13.86 0.38 -65.84
N ASN A 3 -13.11 -0.12 -64.84
CA ASN A 3 -12.84 0.51 -63.58
C ASN A 3 -11.61 1.40 -63.75
N ASP A 4 -11.81 2.71 -63.69
CA ASP A 4 -10.75 3.68 -63.46
C ASP A 4 -10.82 4.05 -61.99
N LEU A 5 -9.90 3.55 -61.18
CA LEU A 5 -9.62 3.99 -59.84
C LEU A 5 -8.35 4.86 -59.85
N ASP A 6 -8.56 6.10 -59.49
CA ASP A 6 -7.61 7.19 -59.42
C ASP A 6 -6.44 6.89 -58.45
N PRO A 7 -5.15 7.00 -58.87
CA PRO A 7 -3.99 6.66 -58.03
C PRO A 7 -3.51 7.77 -57.07
N GLN A 8 -4.31 8.77 -56.73
CA GLN A 8 -3.87 9.93 -55.93
C GLN A 8 -4.31 9.98 -54.46
N LEU A 9 -4.80 8.87 -53.88
CA LEU A 9 -5.19 8.81 -52.46
C LEU A 9 -4.30 7.94 -51.57
N ALA A 10 -3.06 7.65 -51.97
CA ALA A 10 -2.11 6.80 -51.23
C ALA A 10 -0.80 7.53 -50.87
N ALA A 11 -0.86 8.83 -50.57
CA ALA A 11 0.30 9.56 -50.08
C ALA A 11 -0.15 10.67 -49.13
N ASP A 12 -0.42 10.32 -47.85
CA ASP A 12 -0.30 11.23 -46.70
C ASP A 12 -0.81 10.54 -45.41
N SER A 13 -0.11 9.51 -45.01
CA SER A 13 -0.11 9.09 -43.57
C SER A 13 1.30 8.66 -43.17
N GLN A 14 2.20 9.64 -43.19
CA GLN A 14 3.40 9.54 -42.35
C GLN A 14 2.97 9.65 -40.90
N PRO A 15 3.41 8.74 -39.98
CA PRO A 15 3.19 8.90 -38.58
C PRO A 15 3.94 10.18 -38.14
N GLN A 16 3.19 11.12 -37.56
CA GLN A 16 3.75 12.31 -36.93
C GLN A 16 4.87 11.87 -35.99
N SER A 17 6.09 12.23 -36.34
CA SER A 17 7.27 12.08 -35.50
C SER A 17 6.93 12.64 -34.11
N ALA A 18 6.92 11.75 -33.09
CA ALA A 18 6.99 12.18 -31.70
C ALA A 18 8.16 13.17 -31.61
N LYS A 19 7.85 14.42 -31.27
CA LYS A 19 8.87 15.43 -31.00
C LYS A 19 9.82 14.84 -29.99
N ALA A 20 11.06 14.64 -30.38
CA ALA A 20 12.14 14.27 -29.51
C ALA A 20 12.13 15.27 -28.34
N ASP A 21 11.97 14.77 -27.12
CA ASP A 21 12.22 15.57 -25.91
C ASP A 21 13.67 16.01 -26.02
N LEU A 22 13.89 17.30 -26.30
CA LEU A 22 15.20 17.92 -26.38
C LEU A 22 15.90 17.65 -25.06
N SER A 23 16.96 16.85 -25.09
CA SER A 23 17.86 16.66 -23.94
C SER A 23 18.27 18.06 -23.45
N PRO A 24 18.14 18.37 -22.14
CA PRO A 24 18.47 19.68 -21.64
C PRO A 24 19.93 20.01 -22.01
N ASN A 25 20.18 21.25 -22.44
CA ASN A 25 21.51 21.69 -22.79
C ASN A 25 22.37 21.67 -21.51
N LEU A 26 23.27 20.71 -21.37
CA LEU A 26 24.04 20.44 -20.15
C LEU A 26 24.84 21.67 -19.70
N SER A 27 25.21 22.55 -20.65
CA SER A 27 25.95 23.79 -20.36
C SER A 27 25.13 24.86 -19.64
N GLU A 28 23.81 24.74 -19.59
CA GLU A 28 22.90 25.69 -18.94
C GLU A 28 22.47 25.22 -17.52
N LEU A 29 22.84 24.00 -17.13
CA LEU A 29 22.49 23.42 -15.84
C LEU A 29 23.58 23.70 -14.79
N ASP A 30 23.18 24.17 -13.63
CA ASP A 30 24.07 24.27 -12.46
C ASP A 30 24.28 22.90 -11.83
N LEU A 31 25.27 22.15 -12.33
CA LEU A 31 25.62 20.82 -11.84
C LEU A 31 26.34 20.83 -10.47
N SER A 32 26.70 21.99 -9.95
CA SER A 32 27.20 22.13 -8.57
C SER A 32 26.07 21.97 -7.54
N ASN A 33 24.82 22.14 -7.95
CA ASN A 33 23.65 21.90 -7.11
C ASN A 33 23.31 20.40 -7.05
N PRO A 34 23.42 19.74 -5.89
CA PRO A 34 23.18 18.30 -5.76
C PRO A 34 21.80 17.83 -6.25
N GLN A 35 20.77 18.68 -6.11
CA GLN A 35 19.41 18.35 -6.56
C GLN A 35 19.30 18.37 -8.09
N VAL A 36 19.94 19.30 -8.76
CA VAL A 36 19.98 19.40 -10.24
C VAL A 36 20.80 18.25 -10.81
N PHE A 37 22.00 18.05 -10.27
CA PHE A 37 22.90 16.96 -10.60
C PHE A 37 22.21 15.59 -10.46
N GLY A 38 21.65 15.32 -9.28
CA GLY A 38 21.01 14.04 -8.99
C GLY A 38 19.82 13.74 -9.89
N LYS A 39 18.98 14.74 -10.20
CA LYS A 39 17.85 14.58 -11.12
C LYS A 39 18.28 14.26 -12.54
N LEU A 40 19.33 14.91 -13.02
CA LEU A 40 19.91 14.64 -14.33
C LEU A 40 20.42 13.19 -14.40
N CYS A 41 21.13 12.71 -13.38
CA CYS A 41 21.65 11.34 -13.32
C CYS A 41 20.52 10.30 -13.29
N VAL A 42 19.50 10.50 -12.49
CA VAL A 42 18.33 9.60 -12.42
C VAL A 42 17.57 9.57 -13.75
N ASP A 43 17.36 10.73 -14.38
CA ASP A 43 16.67 10.79 -15.67
C ASP A 43 17.46 10.09 -16.80
N SER A 44 18.78 10.27 -16.82
CA SER A 44 19.66 9.65 -17.77
C SER A 44 19.70 8.12 -17.64
N ILE A 45 19.83 7.59 -16.41
CA ILE A 45 19.74 6.15 -16.15
C ILE A 45 18.36 5.60 -16.48
N TYR A 46 17.29 6.28 -16.09
CA TYR A 46 15.94 5.86 -16.43
C TYR A 46 15.75 5.71 -17.94
N LYS A 47 16.20 6.67 -18.74
CA LYS A 47 16.07 6.64 -20.21
C LYS A 47 16.73 5.41 -20.81
N ILE A 48 17.98 5.13 -20.42
CA ILE A 48 18.72 3.98 -20.95
C ILE A 48 18.08 2.64 -20.52
N LEU A 49 17.68 2.51 -19.26
CA LEU A 49 17.01 1.31 -18.76
C LEU A 49 15.68 1.05 -19.48
N LYS A 50 14.89 2.11 -19.72
CA LYS A 50 13.63 2.01 -20.44
C LYS A 50 13.80 1.59 -21.88
N VAL A 51 14.77 2.17 -22.59
CA VAL A 51 15.06 1.79 -23.99
C VAL A 51 15.56 0.35 -24.06
N ALA A 52 16.47 -0.06 -23.17
CA ALA A 52 17.00 -1.44 -23.13
C ALA A 52 15.95 -2.48 -22.75
N SER A 53 14.93 -2.12 -21.96
CA SER A 53 13.82 -3.04 -21.64
C SER A 53 12.94 -3.35 -22.86
N ILE A 54 12.83 -2.40 -23.80
CA ILE A 54 11.98 -2.54 -25.00
C ILE A 54 12.76 -3.16 -26.15
N TYR A 55 13.95 -2.62 -26.44
CA TYR A 55 14.77 -3.01 -27.59
C TYR A 55 15.96 -3.89 -27.19
N SER A 56 16.52 -4.65 -28.13
CA SER A 56 17.80 -5.36 -27.91
C SER A 56 18.95 -4.37 -27.76
N VAL A 57 20.03 -4.79 -27.12
CA VAL A 57 21.24 -3.96 -26.95
C VAL A 57 21.90 -3.57 -28.27
N GLU A 58 21.69 -4.39 -29.33
CA GLU A 58 22.19 -4.14 -30.68
C GLU A 58 21.32 -3.16 -31.49
N HIS A 59 20.12 -2.86 -31.01
CA HIS A 59 19.18 -2.00 -31.73
C HIS A 59 19.67 -0.56 -31.77
N ASN A 60 19.47 0.13 -32.89
CA ASN A 60 19.94 1.49 -33.09
C ASN A 60 19.47 2.50 -32.03
N GLN A 61 18.22 2.36 -31.53
CA GLN A 61 17.70 3.22 -30.46
C GLN A 61 18.43 3.00 -29.14
N THR A 62 18.83 1.76 -28.85
CA THR A 62 19.59 1.45 -27.63
C THR A 62 21.01 2.03 -27.72
N ARG A 63 21.66 1.94 -28.92
CA ARG A 63 22.96 2.55 -29.15
C ARG A 63 22.94 4.07 -28.94
N ILE A 64 21.95 4.75 -29.50
CA ILE A 64 21.78 6.20 -29.31
C ILE A 64 21.62 6.53 -27.82
N ALA A 65 20.76 5.79 -27.10
CA ALA A 65 20.55 6.01 -25.68
C ALA A 65 21.83 5.76 -24.84
N ILE A 66 22.64 4.78 -25.23
CA ILE A 66 23.95 4.51 -24.61
C ILE A 66 24.91 5.68 -24.83
N GLU A 67 25.01 6.20 -26.05
CA GLU A 67 25.87 7.35 -26.39
C GLU A 67 25.45 8.60 -25.61
N GLU A 68 24.15 8.90 -25.55
CA GLU A 68 23.60 10.01 -24.75
C GLU A 68 23.89 9.85 -23.26
N PHE A 69 23.69 8.63 -22.72
CA PHE A 69 24.02 8.35 -21.33
C PHE A 69 25.51 8.54 -21.04
N MET A 70 26.40 7.98 -21.87
CA MET A 70 27.84 8.08 -21.67
C MET A 70 28.34 9.52 -21.76
N HIS A 71 27.72 10.32 -22.63
CA HIS A 71 28.02 11.77 -22.69
C HIS A 71 27.63 12.47 -21.37
N THR A 72 26.39 12.25 -20.91
CA THR A 72 25.88 12.83 -19.65
C THR A 72 26.68 12.34 -18.44
N PHE A 73 27.03 11.05 -18.42
CA PHE A 73 27.82 10.43 -17.37
C PHE A 73 29.24 11.03 -17.26
N ARG A 74 29.94 11.21 -18.39
CA ARG A 74 31.29 11.80 -18.39
C ARG A 74 31.26 13.25 -17.89
N GLU A 75 30.22 13.99 -18.24
CA GLU A 75 30.05 15.37 -17.76
C GLU A 75 29.73 15.38 -16.26
N ALA A 76 28.84 14.49 -15.81
CA ALA A 76 28.50 14.32 -14.38
C ALA A 76 29.75 13.96 -13.55
N MET A 77 30.63 13.07 -14.06
CA MET A 77 31.83 12.65 -13.34
C MET A 77 32.80 13.79 -13.04
N ARG A 78 32.83 14.88 -13.85
CA ARG A 78 33.64 16.07 -13.57
C ARG A 78 33.22 16.84 -12.33
N HIS A 79 31.98 16.62 -11.88
CA HIS A 79 31.37 17.27 -10.71
C HIS A 79 31.31 16.37 -9.47
N THR A 80 31.91 15.18 -9.50
CA THR A 80 32.00 14.28 -8.36
C THR A 80 33.40 14.32 -7.73
N GLU A 81 33.48 14.49 -6.42
CA GLU A 81 34.75 14.53 -5.68
C GLU A 81 35.48 13.17 -5.70
N ASP A 82 34.72 12.07 -5.61
CA ASP A 82 35.27 10.72 -5.51
C ASP A 82 35.34 9.97 -6.85
N GLY A 83 35.02 10.62 -7.98
CA GLY A 83 34.96 9.99 -9.30
C GLY A 83 33.98 8.80 -9.37
N ARG A 84 32.96 8.79 -8.54
CA ARG A 84 31.90 7.77 -8.46
C ARG A 84 30.51 8.41 -8.50
N LEU A 85 29.59 7.73 -9.18
CA LEU A 85 28.18 8.04 -9.18
C LEU A 85 27.43 6.90 -8.52
N SER A 86 26.88 7.13 -7.34
CA SER A 86 26.04 6.16 -6.63
C SER A 86 24.59 6.58 -6.74
N ILE A 87 23.74 5.68 -7.24
CA ILE A 87 22.29 5.86 -7.31
C ILE A 87 21.62 4.72 -6.58
N VAL A 88 20.89 5.04 -5.54
CA VAL A 88 20.14 4.09 -4.72
C VAL A 88 18.67 4.45 -4.74
N VAL A 89 17.84 3.46 -5.04
CA VAL A 89 16.38 3.61 -4.99
C VAL A 89 15.87 2.96 -3.72
N ARG A 90 15.23 3.74 -2.87
CA ARG A 90 14.66 3.29 -1.59
C ARG A 90 13.20 3.68 -1.51
N GLY A 91 12.30 2.72 -1.72
CA GLY A 91 10.87 3.02 -1.77
C GLY A 91 10.58 4.11 -2.82
N GLU A 92 10.15 5.28 -2.38
CA GLU A 92 9.86 6.43 -3.25
C GLU A 92 10.98 7.46 -3.30
N LEU A 93 12.10 7.17 -2.67
CA LEU A 93 13.24 8.06 -2.61
C LEU A 93 14.31 7.64 -3.62
N ALA A 94 14.83 8.59 -4.36
CA ALA A 94 16.08 8.46 -5.07
C ALA A 94 17.17 9.13 -4.26
N ILE A 95 18.26 8.43 -4.02
CA ILE A 95 19.44 8.94 -3.32
C ILE A 95 20.59 8.89 -4.31
N VAL A 96 21.20 10.04 -4.58
CA VAL A 96 22.36 10.15 -5.47
C VAL A 96 23.51 10.72 -4.68
N ASN A 97 24.64 9.98 -4.65
CA ASN A 97 25.83 10.33 -3.88
C ASN A 97 25.54 10.72 -2.41
N GLY A 98 24.59 9.98 -1.77
CA GLY A 98 24.18 10.23 -0.39
C GLY A 98 23.09 11.29 -0.21
N GLU A 99 22.79 12.08 -1.24
CA GLU A 99 21.77 13.13 -1.18
C GLU A 99 20.40 12.63 -1.63
N THR A 100 19.37 12.87 -0.81
CA THR A 100 18.00 12.52 -1.14
C THR A 100 17.37 13.54 -2.08
N LEU A 101 16.83 13.09 -3.21
CA LEU A 101 16.26 13.98 -4.22
C LEU A 101 14.82 14.37 -3.92
N ARG A 102 14.51 15.64 -4.15
CA ARG A 102 13.14 16.18 -4.13
C ARG A 102 12.55 16.11 -5.54
N LEU A 103 11.80 15.04 -5.80
CA LEU A 103 11.25 14.78 -7.13
C LEU A 103 9.87 15.41 -7.31
N ARG A 104 9.61 15.97 -8.51
CA ARG A 104 8.29 16.42 -8.94
C ARG A 104 7.47 15.23 -9.43
N ARG A 105 6.17 15.39 -9.61
CA ARG A 105 5.24 14.31 -10.00
C ARG A 105 5.68 13.52 -11.25
N ARG A 106 6.20 14.19 -12.28
CA ARG A 106 6.72 13.52 -13.51
C ARG A 106 8.00 12.74 -13.24
N GLU A 107 8.90 13.31 -12.46
CA GLU A 107 10.16 12.68 -12.04
C GLU A 107 9.88 11.46 -11.16
N GLN A 108 8.86 11.55 -10.29
CA GLN A 108 8.41 10.45 -9.44
C GLN A 108 7.88 9.26 -10.27
N THR A 109 7.13 9.51 -11.34
CA THR A 109 6.65 8.44 -12.24
C THR A 109 7.81 7.69 -12.89
N ARG A 110 8.86 8.40 -13.30
CA ARG A 110 10.08 7.78 -13.87
C ARG A 110 10.84 6.95 -12.83
N LEU A 111 10.95 7.45 -11.61
CA LEU A 111 11.54 6.69 -10.50
C LEU A 111 10.74 5.40 -10.20
N ASP A 112 9.41 5.48 -10.25
CA ASP A 112 8.54 4.34 -10.05
C ASP A 112 8.75 3.24 -11.10
N GLU A 113 8.88 3.63 -12.39
CA GLU A 113 9.19 2.68 -13.47
C GLU A 113 10.60 2.09 -13.31
N MET A 114 11.60 2.90 -12.96
CA MET A 114 12.97 2.44 -12.70
C MET A 114 13.02 1.46 -11.52
N ARG A 115 12.24 1.73 -10.47
CA ARG A 115 12.12 0.84 -9.31
C ARG A 115 11.54 -0.53 -9.69
N GLU A 116 10.54 -0.57 -10.58
CA GLU A 116 9.98 -1.84 -11.09
C GLU A 116 11.03 -2.67 -11.83
N LEU A 117 11.86 -2.02 -12.66
CA LEU A 117 12.97 -2.68 -13.34
C LEU A 117 14.04 -3.18 -12.35
N PHE A 118 14.37 -2.38 -11.37
CA PHE A 118 15.32 -2.78 -10.32
C PHE A 118 14.79 -3.93 -9.45
N ALA A 119 13.51 -3.89 -9.10
CA ALA A 119 12.89 -4.95 -8.31
C ALA A 119 12.88 -6.29 -9.04
N SER A 120 12.61 -6.31 -10.36
CA SER A 120 12.65 -7.54 -11.17
C SER A 120 14.03 -8.20 -11.20
N ALA A 121 15.10 -7.41 -11.10
CA ALA A 121 16.49 -7.88 -11.11
C ALA A 121 17.10 -8.00 -9.69
N VAL A 122 16.33 -7.78 -8.64
CA VAL A 122 16.78 -7.77 -7.24
C VAL A 122 17.93 -6.78 -7.02
N ILE A 123 17.85 -5.62 -7.67
CA ILE A 123 18.80 -4.50 -7.57
C ILE A 123 18.20 -3.42 -6.67
N ARG A 124 18.99 -2.89 -5.76
CA ARG A 124 18.68 -1.76 -4.90
C ARG A 124 19.30 -0.46 -5.39
N GLY A 125 20.46 -0.56 -6.00
CA GLY A 125 21.22 0.59 -6.48
C GLY A 125 22.40 0.20 -7.33
N LEU A 126 22.98 1.19 -7.96
CA LEU A 126 24.14 1.10 -8.81
C LEU A 126 25.19 2.11 -8.37
N ALA A 127 26.46 1.72 -8.34
CA ALA A 127 27.57 2.64 -8.25
C ALA A 127 28.46 2.48 -9.48
N LEU A 128 28.66 3.57 -10.20
CA LEU A 128 29.41 3.67 -11.44
C LEU A 128 30.68 4.46 -11.18
N ASP A 129 31.81 3.99 -11.64
CA ASP A 129 33.06 4.74 -11.52
C ASP A 129 33.48 5.41 -12.85
N HIS A 130 34.44 6.30 -12.78
CA HIS A 130 34.86 7.14 -13.91
C HIS A 130 35.49 6.35 -15.09
N GLN A 131 35.85 5.07 -14.89
CA GLN A 131 36.41 4.19 -15.92
C GLN A 131 35.33 3.41 -16.68
N LEU A 132 34.06 3.62 -16.38
CA LEU A 132 32.97 3.02 -17.11
C LEU A 132 33.05 3.35 -18.60
N ASP A 133 32.99 2.34 -19.42
CA ASP A 133 32.92 2.45 -20.87
C ASP A 133 31.62 1.87 -21.45
N THR A 134 31.49 1.98 -22.77
CA THR A 134 30.30 1.53 -23.49
C THR A 134 30.10 0.02 -23.41
N ASP A 135 31.18 -0.77 -23.46
CA ASP A 135 31.12 -2.23 -23.48
C ASP A 135 30.65 -2.77 -22.11
N HIS A 136 31.13 -2.18 -21.02
CA HIS A 136 30.67 -2.51 -19.67
C HIS A 136 29.17 -2.24 -19.50
N LEU A 137 28.68 -1.10 -20.02
CA LEU A 137 27.29 -0.73 -19.96
C LEU A 137 26.39 -1.65 -20.80
N VAL A 138 26.85 -2.03 -22.01
CA VAL A 138 26.16 -2.99 -22.89
C VAL A 138 26.03 -4.35 -22.20
N ALA A 139 27.11 -4.84 -21.57
CA ALA A 139 27.09 -6.10 -20.82
C ALA A 139 26.07 -6.06 -19.66
N PHE A 140 26.06 -4.97 -18.89
CA PHE A 140 25.09 -4.78 -17.82
C PHE A 140 23.63 -4.75 -18.31
N LEU A 141 23.35 -4.00 -19.39
CA LEU A 141 22.01 -3.88 -19.94
C LEU A 141 21.49 -5.20 -20.55
N ALA A 142 22.39 -5.97 -21.19
CA ALA A 142 22.05 -7.28 -21.74
C ALA A 142 21.64 -8.25 -20.64
N GLU A 143 22.39 -8.27 -19.53
CA GLU A 143 22.09 -9.12 -18.39
C GLU A 143 20.82 -8.68 -17.66
N LEU A 144 20.64 -7.37 -17.45
CA LEU A 144 19.42 -6.84 -16.85
C LEU A 144 18.17 -7.23 -17.66
N LYS A 145 18.26 -7.20 -18.98
CA LYS A 145 17.18 -7.63 -19.85
C LYS A 145 16.91 -9.14 -19.73
N ARG A 146 17.97 -9.98 -19.68
CA ARG A 146 17.86 -11.42 -19.52
C ARG A 146 17.12 -11.77 -18.23
N VAL A 147 17.50 -11.14 -17.13
CA VAL A 147 16.88 -11.34 -15.80
C VAL A 147 15.45 -10.82 -15.75
N SER A 148 15.16 -9.68 -16.37
CA SER A 148 13.80 -9.12 -16.37
C SER A 148 12.77 -9.98 -17.12
N THR A 149 13.21 -10.89 -17.98
CA THR A 149 12.37 -11.80 -18.78
C THR A 149 12.35 -13.24 -18.26
N GLY A 150 13.16 -13.58 -17.25
CA GLY A 150 13.29 -14.92 -16.66
C GLY A 150 13.09 -14.92 -15.15
N ASP A 151 13.11 -16.13 -14.55
CA ASP A 151 13.02 -16.32 -13.08
C ASP A 151 14.38 -16.21 -12.36
N GLU A 152 15.42 -15.75 -13.02
CA GLU A 152 16.78 -15.64 -12.47
C GLU A 152 17.01 -14.25 -11.90
N ASP A 153 17.92 -14.13 -10.90
CA ASP A 153 18.37 -12.86 -10.33
C ASP A 153 19.79 -12.51 -10.81
N MET A 154 20.23 -11.28 -10.59
CA MET A 154 21.58 -10.82 -10.96
C MET A 154 22.65 -11.22 -9.94
N LYS A 155 22.37 -12.13 -9.00
CA LYS A 155 23.36 -12.56 -8.01
C LYS A 155 24.54 -13.28 -8.70
N GLY A 156 25.73 -12.79 -8.38
CA GLY A 156 26.97 -13.34 -8.96
C GLY A 156 27.33 -12.77 -10.32
N PHE A 157 26.53 -11.87 -10.90
CA PHE A 157 26.93 -11.14 -12.10
C PHE A 157 27.75 -9.90 -11.73
N GLU A 158 28.97 -9.86 -12.24
CA GLU A 158 29.91 -8.75 -12.00
C GLU A 158 30.30 -8.14 -13.33
N VAL A 159 30.25 -6.80 -13.38
CA VAL A 159 30.77 -6.01 -14.52
C VAL A 159 31.79 -5.03 -13.98
N PRO A 160 32.98 -4.92 -14.62
CA PRO A 160 33.95 -3.90 -14.25
C PRO A 160 33.30 -2.51 -14.23
N HIS A 161 33.68 -1.68 -13.26
CA HIS A 161 33.23 -0.29 -13.13
C HIS A 161 31.72 -0.09 -12.83
N ILE A 162 30.94 -1.18 -12.66
CA ILE A 162 29.54 -1.14 -12.22
C ILE A 162 29.42 -2.01 -10.96
N GLN A 163 29.26 -1.39 -9.81
CA GLN A 163 28.93 -2.08 -8.57
C GLN A 163 27.42 -2.17 -8.42
N ILE A 164 26.88 -3.39 -8.45
CA ILE A 164 25.47 -3.65 -8.24
C ILE A 164 25.23 -3.83 -6.74
N GLN A 165 24.38 -2.96 -6.18
CA GLN A 165 23.92 -3.14 -4.81
C GLN A 165 22.69 -4.06 -4.85
N HIS A 166 22.90 -5.33 -4.49
CA HIS A 166 21.84 -6.33 -4.44
C HIS A 166 20.88 -6.06 -3.27
N GLY A 167 19.63 -6.38 -3.47
CA GLY A 167 18.57 -6.26 -2.49
C GLY A 167 17.26 -5.78 -3.13
N SER A 168 16.13 -6.07 -2.48
CA SER A 168 14.87 -5.47 -2.92
C SER A 168 14.92 -3.97 -2.64
N PRO A 169 14.57 -3.10 -3.61
CA PRO A 169 14.37 -1.68 -3.36
C PRO A 169 13.38 -1.42 -2.21
N GLU A 170 12.53 -2.39 -1.93
CA GLU A 170 11.49 -2.36 -0.91
C GLU A 170 12.02 -2.77 0.48
N ARG A 171 12.94 -3.74 0.58
CA ARG A 171 13.54 -4.20 1.86
C ARG A 171 14.35 -3.13 2.60
N THR A 172 14.78 -2.10 1.90
CA THR A 172 15.66 -1.08 2.47
C THR A 172 14.94 0.01 3.25
N ILE A 173 13.61 0.04 3.18
CA ILE A 173 12.83 0.88 4.11
C ILE A 173 13.16 0.49 5.55
N ARG A 174 13.33 -0.79 5.83
CA ARG A 174 13.71 -1.33 7.15
C ARG A 174 15.05 -0.79 7.68
N GLU A 175 16.05 -0.66 6.83
CA GLU A 175 17.38 -0.14 7.20
C GLU A 175 17.46 1.39 7.23
N ALA A 176 16.70 2.09 6.36
CA ALA A 176 16.61 3.54 6.40
C ALA A 176 15.83 4.06 7.62
N LEU A 177 14.93 3.24 8.17
CA LEU A 177 14.13 3.55 9.35
C LEU A 177 14.93 3.48 10.67
N SER A 178 16.12 2.88 10.70
CA SER A 178 16.97 2.96 11.88
C SER A 178 17.40 4.39 12.23
N ASN A 179 17.32 5.31 11.27
CA ASN A 179 17.72 6.72 11.42
C ASN A 179 16.55 7.72 11.28
N VAL A 180 15.35 7.28 10.86
CA VAL A 180 14.14 8.12 10.81
C VAL A 180 13.19 7.64 11.90
N ASN A 181 12.57 8.54 12.62
CA ASN A 181 11.53 8.21 13.58
C ASN A 181 10.48 7.28 12.94
N LYS A 182 10.48 6.01 13.37
CA LYS A 182 9.64 4.92 12.82
C LYS A 182 8.16 5.31 12.80
N SER A 183 7.71 6.03 13.83
CA SER A 183 6.34 6.53 13.94
C SER A 183 5.97 7.49 12.80
N MET A 184 6.91 8.33 12.36
CA MET A 184 6.69 9.23 11.22
C MET A 184 6.54 8.46 9.90
N TYR A 185 7.28 7.37 9.72
CA TYR A 185 7.12 6.53 8.53
C TYR A 185 5.75 5.83 8.52
N VAL A 186 5.35 5.25 9.65
CA VAL A 186 4.03 4.62 9.79
C VAL A 186 2.92 5.62 9.49
N ALA A 187 3.01 6.84 10.05
CA ALA A 187 2.07 7.92 9.77
C ALA A 187 2.07 8.31 8.28
N HIS A 188 3.24 8.36 7.63
CA HIS A 188 3.34 8.64 6.20
C HIS A 188 2.64 7.57 5.36
N VAL A 189 2.89 6.28 5.62
CA VAL A 189 2.22 5.16 4.92
C VAL A 189 0.70 5.24 5.10
N TYR A 190 0.23 5.49 6.32
CA TYR A 190 -1.19 5.61 6.63
C TYR A 190 -1.86 6.78 5.91
N ILE A 191 -1.32 8.00 6.05
CA ILE A 191 -1.87 9.21 5.41
C ILE A 191 -1.86 9.06 3.88
N ARG A 192 -0.78 8.54 3.34
CA ARG A 192 -0.66 8.29 1.91
C ARG A 192 -1.69 7.29 1.41
N GLY A 193 -1.90 6.19 2.15
CA GLY A 193 -2.93 5.20 1.86
C GLY A 193 -4.33 5.81 1.84
N LEU A 194 -4.67 6.61 2.85
CA LEU A 194 -5.93 7.35 2.91
C LEU A 194 -6.13 8.29 1.71
N VAL A 195 -5.13 9.10 1.39
CA VAL A 195 -5.19 10.06 0.27
C VAL A 195 -5.36 9.34 -1.06
N LYS A 196 -4.64 8.24 -1.29
CA LYS A 196 -4.74 7.47 -2.53
C LYS A 196 -6.09 6.75 -2.64
N THR A 197 -6.60 6.16 -1.56
CA THR A 197 -7.92 5.55 -1.51
C THR A 197 -9.01 6.58 -1.76
N ARG A 198 -8.93 7.75 -1.13
CA ARG A 198 -9.86 8.87 -1.36
C ARG A 198 -9.85 9.35 -2.82
N ASN A 199 -8.67 9.47 -3.42
CA ASN A 199 -8.54 9.84 -4.83
C ASN A 199 -9.12 8.77 -5.76
N ALA A 200 -8.95 7.48 -5.43
CA ALA A 200 -9.58 6.38 -6.17
C ALA A 200 -11.10 6.47 -6.10
N HIS A 201 -11.67 6.66 -4.90
CA HIS A 201 -13.11 6.85 -4.70
C HIS A 201 -13.65 8.07 -5.48
N LYS A 202 -12.92 9.20 -5.45
CA LYS A 202 -13.27 10.40 -6.22
C LYS A 202 -13.26 10.12 -7.72
N THR A 203 -12.23 9.47 -8.25
CA THR A 203 -12.10 9.12 -9.66
C THR A 203 -13.26 8.23 -10.12
N VAL A 204 -13.63 7.23 -9.30
CA VAL A 204 -14.76 6.33 -9.60
C VAL A 204 -16.08 7.10 -9.66
N ARG A 205 -16.33 8.00 -8.71
CA ARG A 205 -17.55 8.84 -8.72
C ARG A 205 -17.62 9.76 -9.93
N GLU A 206 -16.50 10.36 -10.34
CA GLU A 206 -16.44 11.29 -11.47
C GLU A 206 -16.52 10.57 -12.82
N ARG A 207 -15.87 9.42 -12.97
CA ARG A 207 -15.79 8.67 -14.23
C ARG A 207 -16.83 7.57 -14.37
N GLN A 208 -17.56 7.25 -13.31
CA GLN A 208 -18.52 6.13 -13.23
C GLN A 208 -17.89 4.78 -13.67
N SER A 209 -16.59 4.63 -13.45
CA SER A 209 -15.81 3.45 -13.80
C SER A 209 -14.86 3.09 -12.68
N ALA A 210 -14.77 1.79 -12.35
CA ALA A 210 -13.79 1.27 -11.38
C ALA A 210 -12.37 1.11 -11.98
N ASP A 211 -12.09 1.74 -13.10
CA ASP A 211 -10.80 1.67 -13.77
C ASP A 211 -9.77 2.56 -13.04
N VAL A 212 -9.27 2.02 -11.93
CA VAL A 212 -8.26 2.65 -11.08
C VAL A 212 -6.94 1.91 -11.27
N PRO A 213 -5.80 2.62 -11.46
CA PRO A 213 -4.50 1.99 -11.63
C PRO A 213 -4.17 1.04 -10.46
N THR A 214 -4.12 -0.26 -10.73
CA THR A 214 -3.91 -1.31 -9.73
C THR A 214 -2.55 -1.20 -9.04
N GLY A 215 -1.52 -0.76 -9.76
CA GLY A 215 -0.16 -0.64 -9.24
C GLY A 215 -0.01 0.27 -8.02
N VAL A 216 -0.80 1.36 -7.94
CA VAL A 216 -0.72 2.30 -6.80
C VAL A 216 -1.28 1.66 -5.53
N ILE A 217 -2.46 1.03 -5.61
CA ILE A 217 -3.10 0.37 -4.46
C ILE A 217 -2.26 -0.83 -4.01
N ARG A 218 -1.74 -1.62 -4.97
CA ARG A 218 -0.85 -2.76 -4.67
C ARG A 218 0.34 -2.33 -3.83
N ARG A 219 1.05 -1.28 -4.22
CA ARG A 219 2.24 -0.80 -3.48
C ARG A 219 1.91 -0.37 -2.05
N ILE A 220 0.78 0.32 -1.86
CA ILE A 220 0.36 0.72 -0.51
C ILE A 220 0.06 -0.53 0.33
N MET A 221 -0.65 -1.51 -0.21
CA MET A 221 -0.94 -2.74 0.52
C MET A 221 0.33 -3.55 0.82
N GLN A 222 1.31 -3.56 -0.06
CA GLN A 222 2.62 -4.14 0.20
C GLN A 222 3.33 -3.43 1.35
N SER A 223 3.39 -2.09 1.35
CA SER A 223 3.98 -1.33 2.46
C SER A 223 3.25 -1.57 3.79
N VAL A 224 1.93 -1.69 3.78
CA VAL A 224 1.15 -2.06 4.97
C VAL A 224 1.49 -3.49 5.42
N SER A 225 1.59 -4.45 4.49
CA SER A 225 1.95 -5.84 4.81
C SER A 225 3.33 -5.95 5.45
N GLU A 226 4.30 -5.15 5.00
CA GLU A 226 5.63 -5.07 5.61
C GLU A 226 5.59 -4.52 7.04
N LEU A 227 4.80 -3.46 7.28
CA LEU A 227 4.62 -2.91 8.63
C LEU A 227 4.00 -3.92 9.59
N LEU A 228 3.01 -4.68 9.14
CA LEU A 228 2.34 -5.69 9.97
C LEU A 228 3.28 -6.87 10.30
N GLY A 229 4.13 -7.29 9.34
CA GLY A 229 5.10 -8.36 9.54
C GLY A 229 6.23 -8.02 10.51
N ASP A 230 6.43 -6.75 10.85
CA ASP A 230 7.46 -6.27 11.81
C ASP A 230 7.01 -6.32 13.28
N GLU A 231 5.82 -6.87 13.55
CA GLU A 231 5.18 -6.88 14.89
C GLU A 231 5.00 -5.47 15.47
N ASP A 232 5.17 -4.45 14.65
CA ASP A 232 4.98 -3.06 15.04
C ASP A 232 3.58 -2.59 14.66
N PHE A 233 2.70 -2.67 15.62
CA PHE A 233 1.30 -2.32 15.46
C PHE A 233 1.01 -0.82 15.61
N THR A 234 2.01 0.03 15.52
CA THR A 234 1.84 1.50 15.59
C THR A 234 0.79 1.99 14.59
N ILE A 235 0.72 1.36 13.40
CA ILE A 235 -0.31 1.72 12.41
C ILE A 235 -1.73 1.54 12.95
N LEU A 236 -1.96 0.54 13.80
CA LEU A 236 -3.29 0.27 14.38
C LEU A 236 -3.75 1.38 15.32
N GLY A 237 -2.83 2.06 15.96
CA GLY A 237 -3.14 3.19 16.83
C GLY A 237 -3.59 4.44 16.08
N LEU A 238 -3.27 4.56 14.79
CA LEU A 238 -3.71 5.68 13.96
C LEU A 238 -5.16 5.52 13.49
N LEU A 239 -5.67 4.29 13.38
CA LEU A 239 -6.99 4.01 12.84
C LEU A 239 -8.13 4.57 13.72
N PRO A 240 -8.13 4.37 15.05
CA PRO A 240 -9.18 4.89 15.92
C PRO A 240 -9.04 6.39 16.22
N LEU A 241 -7.87 7.00 15.99
CA LEU A 241 -7.62 8.42 16.30
C LEU A 241 -8.35 9.40 15.37
N ARG A 242 -8.99 8.92 14.30
CA ARG A 242 -9.79 9.74 13.38
C ARG A 242 -9.09 11.02 12.91
N LEU A 243 -7.86 10.89 12.49
CA LEU A 243 -7.07 12.00 11.93
C LEU A 243 -7.77 12.68 10.74
N VAL A 244 -8.76 12.01 10.15
CA VAL A 244 -9.59 12.49 9.04
C VAL A 244 -11.05 12.22 9.37
N ALA A 245 -11.95 13.13 8.95
CA ALA A 245 -13.39 12.93 9.10
C ALA A 245 -13.84 11.58 8.52
N PRO A 246 -14.68 10.81 9.24
CA PRO A 246 -15.14 9.50 8.79
C PRO A 246 -15.83 9.59 7.43
N ASP A 247 -15.35 8.84 6.47
CA ASP A 247 -15.95 8.68 5.15
C ASP A 247 -15.76 7.25 4.63
N LEU A 248 -16.40 6.92 3.52
CA LEU A 248 -16.27 5.59 2.92
C LEU A 248 -14.83 5.26 2.51
N SER A 249 -14.01 6.25 2.17
CA SER A 249 -12.61 6.01 1.78
C SER A 249 -11.73 5.67 2.99
N SER A 250 -11.94 6.33 4.13
CA SER A 250 -11.24 5.97 5.38
C SER A 250 -11.70 4.61 5.87
N HIS A 251 -13.00 4.31 5.80
CA HIS A 251 -13.53 2.99 6.11
C HIS A 251 -12.89 1.89 5.24
N SER A 252 -12.83 2.08 3.93
CA SER A 252 -12.22 1.10 3.02
C SER A 252 -10.76 0.82 3.37
N PHE A 253 -9.99 1.88 3.65
CA PHE A 253 -8.58 1.73 3.96
C PHE A 253 -8.34 1.10 5.33
N ASN A 254 -9.06 1.53 6.36
CA ASN A 254 -8.96 0.96 7.70
C ASN A 254 -9.39 -0.51 7.73
N SER A 255 -10.51 -0.84 7.07
CA SER A 255 -10.98 -2.22 6.95
C SER A 255 -9.98 -3.11 6.22
N ALA A 256 -9.28 -2.57 5.21
CA ALA A 256 -8.19 -3.28 4.55
C ALA A 256 -7.05 -3.60 5.52
N ILE A 257 -6.62 -2.64 6.36
CA ILE A 257 -5.56 -2.85 7.35
C ILE A 257 -5.97 -3.92 8.38
N TYR A 258 -7.19 -3.85 8.94
CA TYR A 258 -7.67 -4.86 9.88
C TYR A 258 -7.78 -6.25 9.24
N SER A 259 -8.23 -6.32 7.98
CA SER A 259 -8.31 -7.59 7.25
C SER A 259 -6.92 -8.19 6.99
N MET A 260 -5.96 -7.34 6.63
CA MET A 260 -4.57 -7.75 6.42
C MET A 260 -3.93 -8.23 7.72
N LEU A 261 -4.19 -7.55 8.84
CA LEU A 261 -3.72 -7.96 10.16
C LEU A 261 -4.19 -9.37 10.52
N LEU A 262 -5.48 -9.66 10.37
CA LEU A 262 -6.01 -10.99 10.65
C LEU A 262 -5.45 -12.04 9.68
N ALA A 263 -5.29 -11.71 8.42
CA ALA A 263 -4.69 -12.58 7.41
C ALA A 263 -3.23 -12.92 7.73
N ASP A 264 -2.45 -11.93 8.17
CA ASP A 264 -1.07 -12.09 8.62
C ASP A 264 -0.98 -12.98 9.87
N ARG A 265 -1.86 -12.75 10.85
CA ARG A 265 -1.91 -13.56 12.09
C ARG A 265 -2.32 -15.02 11.88
N ILE A 266 -3.07 -15.32 10.82
CA ILE A 266 -3.36 -16.70 10.39
C ILE A 266 -2.12 -17.33 9.74
N GLY A 267 -1.11 -16.56 9.38
CA GLY A 267 0.10 -17.04 8.70
C GLY A 267 -0.01 -17.09 7.19
N LEU A 268 -0.89 -16.28 6.58
CA LEU A 268 -0.95 -16.20 5.12
C LEU A 268 0.31 -15.51 4.57
N PRO A 269 0.81 -15.94 3.40
CA PRO A 269 1.97 -15.31 2.76
C PRO A 269 1.78 -13.81 2.53
N PRO A 270 2.84 -12.96 2.62
CA PRO A 270 2.74 -11.50 2.50
C PRO A 270 2.06 -11.01 1.22
N ASN A 271 2.26 -11.69 0.10
CA ASN A 271 1.57 -11.38 -1.16
C ASN A 271 0.06 -11.63 -1.08
N ILE A 272 -0.37 -12.69 -0.38
CA ILE A 272 -1.79 -12.98 -0.16
C ILE A 272 -2.39 -11.97 0.82
N VAL A 273 -1.67 -11.60 1.88
CA VAL A 273 -2.07 -10.53 2.81
C VAL A 273 -2.33 -9.23 2.05
N ALA A 274 -1.41 -8.83 1.16
CA ALA A 274 -1.60 -7.65 0.32
C ALA A 274 -2.82 -7.78 -0.62
N TYR A 275 -3.08 -8.96 -1.18
CA TYR A 275 -4.27 -9.21 -2.02
C TYR A 275 -5.57 -9.10 -1.24
N VAL A 276 -5.61 -9.54 0.03
CA VAL A 276 -6.77 -9.35 0.91
C VAL A 276 -7.07 -7.85 1.06
N GLY A 277 -6.06 -7.02 1.39
CA GLY A 277 -6.23 -5.57 1.50
C GLY A 277 -6.70 -4.91 0.21
N MET A 278 -6.11 -5.28 -0.94
CA MET A 278 -6.55 -4.80 -2.24
C MET A 278 -8.01 -5.16 -2.52
N THR A 279 -8.42 -6.39 -2.18
CA THR A 279 -9.78 -6.88 -2.41
C THR A 279 -10.81 -6.05 -1.67
N VAL A 280 -10.53 -5.64 -0.42
CA VAL A 280 -11.42 -4.75 0.37
C VAL A 280 -11.61 -3.41 -0.35
N ILE A 281 -10.54 -2.77 -0.77
CA ILE A 281 -10.62 -1.46 -1.45
C ILE A 281 -11.39 -1.56 -2.77
N TYR A 282 -11.10 -2.57 -3.59
CA TYR A 282 -11.79 -2.74 -4.86
C TYR A 282 -13.26 -3.09 -4.72
N GLN A 283 -13.64 -3.86 -3.70
CA GLN A 283 -15.05 -4.14 -3.41
C GLN A 283 -15.84 -2.85 -3.14
N ASP A 284 -15.27 -1.90 -2.40
CA ASP A 284 -15.92 -0.62 -2.14
C ASP A 284 -15.94 0.28 -3.37
N LEU A 285 -14.92 0.23 -4.22
CA LEU A 285 -14.91 0.94 -5.50
C LEU A 285 -16.01 0.40 -6.45
N ASP A 286 -16.20 -0.93 -6.52
CA ASP A 286 -17.28 -1.55 -7.30
C ASP A 286 -18.67 -1.12 -6.80
N ARG A 287 -18.86 -1.07 -5.47
CA ARG A 287 -20.09 -0.56 -4.86
C ARG A 287 -20.36 0.90 -5.23
N LEU A 288 -19.32 1.74 -5.22
CA LEU A 288 -19.46 3.15 -5.63
C LEU A 288 -19.86 3.32 -7.09
N VAL A 289 -19.37 2.46 -7.99
CA VAL A 289 -19.84 2.46 -9.40
C VAL A 289 -21.32 2.15 -9.46
N GLY A 290 -21.78 1.14 -8.72
CA GLY A 290 -23.19 0.79 -8.63
C GLY A 290 -24.06 1.98 -8.20
N ILE A 291 -23.64 2.71 -7.15
CA ILE A 291 -24.35 3.87 -6.63
C ILE A 291 -24.36 5.02 -7.66
N ALA A 292 -23.22 5.29 -8.30
CA ALA A 292 -23.09 6.36 -9.30
C ALA A 292 -23.95 6.14 -10.55
N VAL A 293 -24.26 4.89 -10.89
CA VAL A 293 -25.15 4.51 -12.02
C VAL A 293 -26.63 4.45 -11.58
N GLY A 294 -26.99 5.00 -10.42
CA GLY A 294 -28.37 5.07 -9.94
C GLY A 294 -28.89 3.83 -9.21
N GLN A 295 -28.00 2.89 -8.87
CA GLN A 295 -28.34 1.84 -7.90
C GLN A 295 -28.43 2.50 -6.51
N ARG A 296 -29.55 2.36 -5.83
CA ARG A 296 -29.68 2.81 -4.43
C ARG A 296 -28.67 2.00 -3.59
N ASP A 297 -28.17 2.61 -2.52
CA ASP A 297 -27.40 1.91 -1.48
C ASP A 297 -28.39 0.96 -0.76
N GLN A 298 -28.57 -0.23 -1.35
CA GLN A 298 -29.73 -1.12 -1.08
C GLN A 298 -29.43 -2.15 0.01
N ASP A 299 -28.29 -2.09 0.68
CA ASP A 299 -27.96 -3.10 1.71
C ASP A 299 -28.74 -2.91 3.02
N ALA A 300 -29.44 -1.79 3.20
CA ALA A 300 -30.26 -1.55 4.38
C ALA A 300 -31.72 -1.98 4.11
N GLY A 301 -32.13 -3.12 4.68
CA GLY A 301 -33.52 -3.57 4.69
C GLY A 301 -33.94 -4.55 3.61
N LEU A 302 -32.99 -5.12 2.86
CA LEU A 302 -33.27 -6.23 1.94
C LEU A 302 -33.47 -7.54 2.71
N ASP A 303 -34.44 -8.34 2.27
CA ASP A 303 -34.50 -9.75 2.69
C ASP A 303 -33.38 -10.58 2.02
N ASP A 304 -33.08 -11.78 2.56
CA ASP A 304 -31.99 -12.66 2.08
C ASP A 304 -32.08 -12.95 0.58
N LYS A 305 -33.29 -13.05 0.03
CA LYS A 305 -33.54 -13.33 -1.39
C LYS A 305 -33.25 -12.12 -2.28
N GLN A 306 -33.65 -10.95 -1.85
CA GLN A 306 -33.40 -9.69 -2.55
C GLN A 306 -31.90 -9.37 -2.54
N GLN A 307 -31.23 -9.58 -1.39
CA GLN A 307 -29.78 -9.42 -1.26
C GLN A 307 -29.05 -10.36 -2.21
N PHE A 308 -29.45 -11.63 -2.26
CA PHE A 308 -28.85 -12.59 -3.17
C PHE A 308 -29.02 -12.22 -4.66
N GLN A 309 -30.20 -11.77 -5.06
CA GLN A 309 -30.45 -11.33 -6.43
C GLN A 309 -29.60 -10.09 -6.78
N SER A 310 -29.39 -9.19 -5.83
CA SER A 310 -28.48 -8.05 -6.00
C SER A 310 -27.04 -8.52 -6.20
N ASN A 311 -26.56 -9.44 -5.34
CA ASN A 311 -25.21 -10.00 -5.44
C ASN A 311 -24.96 -10.68 -6.80
N LEU A 312 -25.95 -11.47 -7.30
CA LEU A 312 -25.84 -12.12 -8.61
C LEU A 312 -25.71 -11.12 -9.79
N ARG A 313 -26.46 -10.01 -9.73
CA ARG A 313 -26.36 -8.96 -10.74
C ARG A 313 -24.99 -8.29 -10.73
N ASP A 314 -24.45 -8.03 -9.54
CA ASP A 314 -23.13 -7.43 -9.40
C ASP A 314 -22.03 -8.40 -9.87
N VAL A 315 -22.12 -9.67 -9.50
CA VAL A 315 -21.22 -10.73 -10.00
C VAL A 315 -21.27 -10.84 -11.54
N ALA A 316 -22.45 -10.83 -12.14
CA ALA A 316 -22.58 -10.89 -13.60
C ALA A 316 -21.85 -9.73 -14.29
N LYS A 317 -22.02 -8.48 -13.78
CA LYS A 317 -21.30 -7.30 -14.30
C LYS A 317 -19.78 -7.40 -14.11
N MET A 318 -19.33 -8.00 -13.01
CA MET A 318 -17.90 -8.20 -12.78
C MET A 318 -17.31 -9.21 -13.73
N LEU A 319 -18.02 -10.33 -14.01
CA LEU A 319 -17.58 -11.37 -14.93
C LEU A 319 -17.38 -10.86 -16.37
N GLU A 320 -18.09 -9.83 -16.80
CA GLU A 320 -17.90 -9.19 -18.10
C GLU A 320 -16.55 -8.46 -18.24
N ARG A 321 -15.91 -8.12 -17.11
CA ARG A 321 -14.72 -7.25 -17.04
C ARG A 321 -13.47 -7.94 -16.50
N VAL A 322 -13.60 -9.15 -15.98
CA VAL A 322 -12.55 -9.84 -15.23
C VAL A 322 -11.53 -10.50 -16.16
N GLN A 323 -10.26 -10.34 -15.82
CA GLN A 323 -9.12 -10.95 -16.54
C GLN A 323 -8.60 -12.26 -15.91
N GLY A 324 -9.32 -12.82 -14.91
CA GLY A 324 -8.98 -14.12 -14.31
C GLY A 324 -7.85 -14.10 -13.28
N ASP A 325 -7.47 -12.93 -12.78
CA ASP A 325 -6.47 -12.81 -11.69
C ASP A 325 -7.06 -13.12 -10.30
N VAL A 326 -6.17 -13.35 -9.31
CA VAL A 326 -6.54 -13.72 -7.93
C VAL A 326 -7.43 -12.66 -7.27
N ILE A 327 -7.13 -11.37 -7.47
CA ILE A 327 -7.88 -10.27 -6.84
C ILE A 327 -9.30 -10.23 -7.39
N SER A 328 -9.44 -10.33 -8.69
CA SER A 328 -10.76 -10.39 -9.36
C SER A 328 -11.58 -11.59 -8.90
N THR A 329 -10.94 -12.75 -8.73
CA THR A 329 -11.61 -13.96 -8.22
C THR A 329 -12.10 -13.75 -6.78
N LEU A 330 -11.27 -13.18 -5.90
CA LEU A 330 -11.66 -12.88 -4.52
C LEU A 330 -12.79 -11.84 -4.46
N ARG A 331 -12.76 -10.80 -5.29
CA ARG A 331 -13.83 -9.79 -5.39
C ARG A 331 -15.17 -10.41 -5.78
N ILE A 332 -15.17 -11.29 -6.79
CA ILE A 332 -16.37 -12.02 -7.23
C ILE A 332 -16.93 -12.86 -6.07
N LEU A 333 -16.05 -13.61 -5.39
CA LEU A 333 -16.42 -14.46 -4.27
C LEU A 333 -17.04 -13.66 -3.12
N LEU A 334 -16.39 -12.57 -2.71
CA LEU A 334 -16.88 -11.67 -1.67
C LEU A 334 -18.23 -11.06 -2.04
N THR A 335 -18.41 -10.63 -3.30
CA THR A 335 -19.67 -10.07 -3.77
C THR A 335 -20.77 -11.12 -3.77
N TYR A 336 -20.43 -12.37 -4.13
CA TYR A 336 -21.39 -13.49 -4.10
C TYR A 336 -21.83 -13.85 -2.68
N GLU A 337 -20.92 -13.85 -1.71
CA GLU A 337 -21.15 -14.23 -0.32
C GLU A 337 -21.64 -13.05 0.58
N ARG A 338 -21.69 -11.84 0.04
CA ARG A 338 -22.05 -10.62 0.79
C ARG A 338 -23.40 -10.75 1.49
N GLY A 339 -23.47 -10.36 2.77
CA GLY A 339 -24.67 -10.39 3.60
C GLY A 339 -25.07 -11.77 4.10
N CYS A 340 -24.16 -12.75 4.04
CA CYS A 340 -24.39 -14.08 4.62
C CYS A 340 -23.88 -14.14 6.07
N ASP A 341 -24.72 -14.60 7.00
CA ASP A 341 -24.32 -14.87 8.38
C ASP A 341 -23.46 -16.14 8.47
N PHE A 342 -22.51 -16.14 9.39
CA PHE A 342 -21.64 -17.30 9.66
C PHE A 342 -22.44 -18.56 10.06
N SER A 343 -23.46 -18.40 10.92
CA SER A 343 -24.28 -19.50 11.42
C SER A 343 -25.22 -20.12 10.38
N LYS A 344 -25.48 -19.40 9.29
CA LYS A 344 -26.40 -19.86 8.24
C LYS A 344 -25.60 -20.50 7.12
N PRO A 345 -25.79 -21.80 6.84
CA PRO A 345 -25.17 -22.41 5.68
C PRO A 345 -25.54 -21.65 4.41
N VAL A 346 -24.53 -21.41 3.55
CA VAL A 346 -24.76 -20.73 2.28
C VAL A 346 -25.51 -21.69 1.34
N GLU A 347 -26.81 -21.55 1.28
CA GLU A 347 -27.66 -22.24 0.30
C GLU A 347 -27.72 -21.42 -0.99
N ARG A 348 -26.71 -21.55 -1.80
CA ARG A 348 -26.63 -20.83 -3.08
C ARG A 348 -26.66 -21.80 -4.27
N PRO A 349 -27.27 -21.43 -5.39
CA PRO A 349 -27.43 -22.32 -6.56
C PRO A 349 -26.15 -22.93 -7.08
N PHE A 350 -25.03 -22.25 -6.92
CA PHE A 350 -23.72 -22.71 -7.38
C PHE A 350 -23.01 -23.66 -6.40
N TYR A 351 -23.48 -23.77 -5.17
CA TYR A 351 -22.93 -24.72 -4.22
C TYR A 351 -23.77 -26.01 -4.23
N ARG A 352 -23.13 -27.13 -4.55
CA ARG A 352 -23.79 -28.45 -4.55
C ARG A 352 -24.14 -28.99 -3.16
N SER A 353 -23.58 -28.39 -2.11
CA SER A 353 -23.80 -28.75 -0.70
C SER A 353 -23.76 -27.48 0.15
N LYS A 354 -24.35 -27.59 1.38
CA LYS A 354 -24.20 -26.55 2.41
C LYS A 354 -22.71 -26.30 2.65
N ARG A 355 -22.25 -25.10 2.41
CA ARG A 355 -20.84 -24.73 2.51
C ARG A 355 -20.67 -23.58 3.48
N SER A 356 -19.60 -23.62 4.28
CA SER A 356 -19.18 -22.46 5.07
C SER A 356 -18.70 -21.34 4.15
N LEU A 357 -18.84 -20.11 4.60
CA LEU A 357 -18.27 -18.93 3.93
C LEU A 357 -16.76 -19.10 3.74
N HIS A 358 -16.26 -18.57 2.66
CA HIS A 358 -14.83 -18.55 2.40
C HIS A 358 -14.06 -17.80 3.50
N LEU A 359 -12.84 -18.25 3.84
CA LEU A 359 -12.04 -17.66 4.91
C LEU A 359 -11.86 -16.15 4.72
N VAL A 360 -11.52 -15.71 3.50
CA VAL A 360 -11.32 -14.29 3.19
C VAL A 360 -12.60 -13.47 3.38
N THR A 361 -13.77 -14.01 3.03
CA THR A 361 -15.07 -13.35 3.29
C THR A 361 -15.27 -13.15 4.79
N ARG A 362 -15.04 -14.20 5.60
CA ARG A 362 -15.19 -14.13 7.07
C ARG A 362 -14.25 -13.11 7.70
N ILE A 363 -12.98 -13.05 7.23
CA ILE A 363 -11.99 -12.05 7.68
C ILE A 363 -12.46 -10.63 7.35
N ILE A 364 -12.89 -10.40 6.11
CA ILE A 364 -13.26 -9.08 5.64
C ILE A 364 -14.54 -8.59 6.31
N ASP A 365 -15.57 -9.43 6.44
CA ASP A 365 -16.84 -9.05 7.08
C ASP A 365 -16.64 -8.67 8.55
N LEU A 366 -15.81 -9.43 9.28
CA LEU A 366 -15.44 -9.13 10.66
C LEU A 366 -14.72 -7.78 10.77
N SER A 367 -13.69 -7.58 9.95
CA SER A 367 -12.86 -6.37 9.95
C SER A 367 -13.66 -5.12 9.55
N ARG A 368 -14.51 -5.23 8.54
CA ARG A 368 -15.39 -4.14 8.08
C ARG A 368 -16.39 -3.75 9.16
N THR A 369 -17.02 -4.72 9.78
CA THR A 369 -18.00 -4.46 10.85
C THR A 369 -17.33 -3.77 12.03
N TYR A 370 -16.14 -4.19 12.43
CA TYR A 370 -15.38 -3.54 13.48
C TYR A 370 -15.13 -2.05 13.16
N ASP A 371 -14.63 -1.75 11.96
CA ASP A 371 -14.36 -0.37 11.57
C ASP A 371 -15.65 0.47 11.40
N LEU A 372 -16.73 -0.11 10.89
CA LEU A 372 -18.04 0.57 10.83
C LEU A 372 -18.54 0.98 12.22
N LEU A 373 -18.37 0.13 13.22
CA LEU A 373 -18.70 0.44 14.62
C LEU A 373 -17.84 1.56 15.18
N ILE A 374 -16.54 1.58 14.87
CA ILE A 374 -15.62 2.65 15.29
C ILE A 374 -15.99 3.97 14.64
N GLN A 375 -16.26 3.96 13.33
CA GLN A 375 -16.50 5.19 12.58
C GLN A 375 -17.96 5.69 12.64
N GLY A 376 -18.90 4.85 12.99
CA GLY A 376 -20.32 5.21 13.03
C GLY A 376 -20.89 5.45 11.63
N LEU A 377 -20.53 4.63 10.65
CA LEU A 377 -20.95 4.74 9.25
C LEU A 377 -22.03 3.70 8.90
N GLN A 378 -22.71 3.91 7.79
CA GLN A 378 -23.68 2.97 7.19
C GLN A 378 -24.78 2.50 8.17
N GLY A 379 -25.29 3.38 9.03
CA GLY A 379 -26.34 3.08 10.00
C GLY A 379 -25.86 2.44 11.31
N TYR A 380 -24.59 2.14 11.42
CA TYR A 380 -24.03 1.75 12.71
C TYR A 380 -23.88 2.95 13.63
N LYS A 381 -24.33 2.81 14.90
CA LYS A 381 -24.01 3.81 15.92
C LYS A 381 -22.54 3.69 16.26
N GLN A 382 -21.85 4.83 16.26
CA GLN A 382 -20.46 4.92 16.66
C GLN A 382 -20.23 4.33 18.06
N ARG A 383 -19.15 3.59 18.21
CA ARG A 383 -18.73 2.97 19.46
C ARG A 383 -17.26 3.23 19.72
N ARG A 384 -16.88 3.25 20.99
CA ARG A 384 -15.47 3.18 21.40
C ARG A 384 -14.90 1.80 21.02
N PRO A 385 -13.56 1.68 20.80
CA PRO A 385 -12.94 0.42 20.37
C PRO A 385 -13.26 -0.78 21.26
N ASP A 386 -13.23 -0.61 22.57
CA ASP A 386 -13.58 -1.66 23.53
C ASP A 386 -15.05 -2.12 23.42
N LEU A 387 -15.97 -1.19 23.23
CA LEU A 387 -17.39 -1.52 23.03
C LEU A 387 -17.66 -2.15 21.66
N ALA A 388 -16.86 -1.83 20.64
CA ALA A 388 -16.93 -2.49 19.35
C ALA A 388 -16.46 -3.94 19.45
N ILE A 389 -15.37 -4.22 20.19
CA ILE A 389 -14.91 -5.58 20.48
C ILE A 389 -16.00 -6.37 21.23
N GLN A 390 -16.61 -5.81 22.27
CA GLN A 390 -17.71 -6.46 23.02
C GLN A 390 -18.90 -6.79 22.11
N TYR A 391 -19.27 -5.88 21.22
CA TYR A 391 -20.33 -6.13 20.25
C TYR A 391 -20.00 -7.31 19.34
N ILE A 392 -18.77 -7.36 18.79
CA ILE A 392 -18.32 -8.45 17.94
C ILE A 392 -18.32 -9.78 18.70
N GLN A 393 -17.81 -9.80 19.92
CA GLN A 393 -17.83 -11.00 20.79
C GLN A 393 -19.26 -11.49 21.02
N SER A 394 -20.22 -10.59 21.24
CA SER A 394 -21.63 -10.95 21.44
C SER A 394 -22.29 -11.58 20.21
N ARG A 395 -21.67 -11.46 19.03
CA ARG A 395 -22.13 -12.01 17.75
C ARG A 395 -21.32 -13.21 17.27
N ALA A 396 -20.31 -13.64 18.04
CA ALA A 396 -19.52 -14.82 17.74
C ALA A 396 -20.41 -16.07 17.63
N GLY A 397 -20.20 -16.90 16.63
CA GLY A 397 -21.03 -18.08 16.33
C GLY A 397 -22.38 -17.78 15.68
N GLN A 398 -22.76 -16.51 15.55
CA GLN A 398 -23.95 -16.07 14.81
C GLN A 398 -23.55 -15.40 13.48
N SER A 399 -23.16 -14.12 13.56
CA SER A 399 -22.74 -13.36 12.39
C SER A 399 -21.28 -13.59 12.05
N PHE A 400 -20.44 -13.87 13.03
CA PHE A 400 -18.99 -13.98 12.86
C PHE A 400 -18.46 -15.35 13.26
N ASP A 401 -17.39 -15.77 12.60
CA ASP A 401 -16.62 -16.96 12.96
C ASP A 401 -15.99 -16.77 14.34
N PRO A 402 -16.33 -17.62 15.35
CA PRO A 402 -15.82 -17.49 16.70
C PRO A 402 -14.28 -17.56 16.76
N THR A 403 -13.67 -18.41 15.94
CA THR A 403 -12.20 -18.52 15.89
C THR A 403 -11.55 -17.22 15.41
N LEU A 404 -12.13 -16.55 14.43
CA LEU A 404 -11.64 -15.25 13.95
C LEU A 404 -11.92 -14.14 14.96
N VAL A 405 -13.03 -14.20 15.68
CA VAL A 405 -13.31 -13.26 16.79
C VAL A 405 -12.27 -13.41 17.90
N ASP A 406 -11.97 -14.63 18.33
CA ASP A 406 -10.94 -14.88 19.33
C ASP A 406 -9.56 -14.42 18.85
N LEU A 407 -9.22 -14.64 17.57
CA LEU A 407 -8.00 -14.13 16.97
C LEU A 407 -7.96 -12.60 16.96
N MET A 408 -9.05 -11.93 16.61
CA MET A 408 -9.14 -10.47 16.62
C MET A 408 -8.95 -9.92 18.04
N VAL A 409 -9.61 -10.51 19.02
CA VAL A 409 -9.49 -10.11 20.43
C VAL A 409 -8.08 -10.33 20.97
N SER A 410 -7.46 -11.48 20.65
CA SER A 410 -6.07 -11.74 21.07
C SER A 410 -5.06 -10.80 20.39
N THR A 411 -5.37 -10.31 19.18
CA THR A 411 -4.49 -9.43 18.42
C THR A 411 -4.66 -7.95 18.80
N LEU A 412 -5.90 -7.48 18.93
CA LEU A 412 -6.20 -6.07 19.24
C LEU A 412 -6.26 -5.79 20.74
N GLY A 413 -6.43 -6.82 21.57
CA GLY A 413 -6.73 -6.67 22.99
C GLY A 413 -8.19 -6.30 23.27
N ILE A 414 -8.56 -6.29 24.54
CA ILE A 414 -9.87 -5.79 24.99
C ILE A 414 -9.93 -4.26 24.89
N TYR A 415 -8.79 -3.61 25.14
CA TYR A 415 -8.58 -2.19 24.91
C TYR A 415 -7.59 -2.03 23.75
N PRO A 416 -8.08 -1.90 22.51
CA PRO A 416 -7.21 -1.78 21.34
C PRO A 416 -6.27 -0.57 21.42
N ILE A 417 -5.15 -0.65 20.71
CA ILE A 417 -4.21 0.47 20.57
C ILE A 417 -4.97 1.72 20.10
N GLY A 418 -4.68 2.88 20.71
CA GLY A 418 -5.37 4.14 20.46
C GLY A 418 -6.64 4.33 21.32
N THR A 419 -7.06 3.34 22.12
CA THR A 419 -8.17 3.52 23.07
C THR A 419 -7.72 4.45 24.20
N THR A 420 -8.52 5.47 24.49
CA THR A 420 -8.30 6.33 25.64
C THR A 420 -9.02 5.75 26.85
N VAL A 421 -8.32 5.68 27.96
CA VAL A 421 -8.77 5.03 29.19
C VAL A 421 -8.51 5.92 30.41
N GLN A 422 -9.33 5.77 31.43
CA GLN A 422 -9.08 6.29 32.75
C GLN A 422 -8.61 5.16 33.67
N LEU A 423 -7.50 5.40 34.35
CA LEU A 423 -6.95 4.46 35.31
C LEU A 423 -7.64 4.61 36.67
N THR A 424 -7.58 3.56 37.49
CA THR A 424 -8.09 3.59 38.89
C THR A 424 -7.36 4.61 39.78
N SER A 425 -6.13 5.02 39.39
CA SER A 425 -5.38 6.12 39.99
C SER A 425 -5.94 7.51 39.63
N GLY A 426 -6.89 7.62 38.70
CA GLY A 426 -7.57 8.83 38.28
C GLY A 426 -6.96 9.50 37.03
N GLU A 427 -5.80 9.06 36.55
CA GLU A 427 -5.14 9.61 35.38
C GLU A 427 -5.78 9.12 34.08
N ASN A 428 -5.77 9.97 33.06
CA ASN A 428 -6.15 9.60 31.71
C ASN A 428 -4.91 9.12 30.93
N ALA A 429 -5.08 8.04 30.18
CA ALA A 429 -4.00 7.43 29.42
C ALA A 429 -4.49 6.95 28.04
N ILE A 430 -3.58 6.75 27.12
CA ILE A 430 -3.84 6.13 25.81
C ILE A 430 -3.13 4.78 25.74
N VAL A 431 -3.81 3.77 25.22
CA VAL A 431 -3.22 2.45 24.97
C VAL A 431 -2.24 2.56 23.78
N ILE A 432 -0.98 2.20 24.02
CA ILE A 432 0.09 2.27 23.02
C ILE A 432 0.58 0.90 22.55
N ARG A 433 0.32 -0.16 23.32
CA ARG A 433 0.67 -1.54 22.96
C ARG A 433 -0.28 -2.52 23.63
N THR A 434 -0.66 -3.57 22.89
CA THR A 434 -1.43 -4.69 23.42
C THR A 434 -0.60 -5.50 24.41
N PRO A 435 -1.24 -6.19 25.39
CA PRO A 435 -0.52 -7.09 26.28
C PRO A 435 0.11 -8.24 25.48
N ALA A 436 1.17 -8.86 26.06
CA ALA A 436 1.73 -10.07 25.50
C ALA A 436 0.65 -11.19 25.45
N PRO A 437 0.71 -12.14 24.49
CA PRO A 437 -0.31 -13.20 24.36
C PRO A 437 -0.51 -14.06 25.60
N SER A 438 0.50 -14.13 26.49
CA SER A 438 0.45 -14.87 27.76
C SER A 438 -0.03 -14.02 28.94
N ALA A 439 -0.20 -12.70 28.77
CA ALA A 439 -0.63 -11.78 29.82
C ALA A 439 -2.16 -11.59 29.82
N ASP A 440 -2.69 -10.98 30.90
CA ASP A 440 -4.10 -10.61 30.97
C ASP A 440 -4.44 -9.60 29.84
N PRO A 441 -5.37 -9.91 28.92
CA PRO A 441 -5.76 -9.04 27.82
C PRO A 441 -6.38 -7.69 28.28
N ARG A 442 -6.67 -7.54 29.58
CA ARG A 442 -7.17 -6.31 30.19
C ARG A 442 -6.06 -5.37 30.65
N ARG A 443 -4.79 -5.78 30.58
CA ARG A 443 -3.64 -5.07 31.12
C ARG A 443 -2.64 -4.65 30.01
N PRO A 444 -3.04 -3.71 29.13
CA PRO A 444 -2.18 -3.23 28.05
C PRO A 444 -1.07 -2.31 28.58
N VAL A 445 -0.16 -1.95 27.68
CA VAL A 445 0.77 -0.84 27.92
C VAL A 445 0.07 0.47 27.58
N VAL A 446 0.07 1.39 28.52
CA VAL A 446 -0.57 2.70 28.36
C VAL A 446 0.45 3.82 28.53
N ARG A 447 0.17 4.96 27.92
CA ARG A 447 0.91 6.22 28.14
C ARG A 447 -0.03 7.25 28.73
N LEU A 448 0.40 7.89 29.83
CA LEU A 448 -0.35 8.96 30.45
C LEU A 448 -0.49 10.16 29.49
N LEU A 449 -1.67 10.77 29.48
CA LEU A 449 -1.95 11.96 28.65
C LEU A 449 -1.47 13.26 29.28
N ASP A 450 -0.71 13.17 30.38
CA ASP A 450 -0.08 14.34 30.97
C ASP A 450 1.10 14.81 30.10
N ARG A 451 0.95 16.00 29.51
CA ARG A 451 2.00 16.62 28.67
C ARG A 451 3.27 16.95 29.46
N ALA A 452 3.15 17.20 30.76
CA ALA A 452 4.29 17.55 31.61
C ALA A 452 5.12 16.31 31.97
N ASN A 453 4.49 15.12 32.01
CA ASN A 453 5.15 13.88 32.41
C ASN A 453 4.57 12.67 31.64
N PRO A 454 4.90 12.51 30.35
CA PRO A 454 4.38 11.43 29.52
C PRO A 454 4.99 10.08 29.93
N THR A 455 4.50 9.51 31.02
CA THR A 455 5.01 8.24 31.56
C THR A 455 4.35 7.06 30.84
N VAL A 456 5.15 6.07 30.47
CA VAL A 456 4.68 4.78 29.93
C VAL A 456 4.55 3.79 31.11
N ILE A 457 3.40 3.15 31.18
CA ILE A 457 3.06 2.16 32.21
C ILE A 457 2.66 0.86 31.52
N ASP A 458 3.40 -0.21 31.81
CA ASP A 458 3.01 -1.57 31.42
C ASP A 458 2.14 -2.15 32.55
N LEU A 459 0.83 -2.17 32.36
CA LEU A 459 -0.10 -2.66 33.39
C LEU A 459 0.07 -4.16 33.67
N SER A 460 0.76 -4.92 32.83
CA SER A 460 1.07 -6.33 33.06
C SER A 460 2.19 -6.55 34.07
N GLU A 461 3.00 -5.53 34.37
CA GLU A 461 4.08 -5.63 35.33
C GLU A 461 3.57 -5.70 36.80
N PRO A 462 4.17 -6.55 37.65
CA PRO A 462 3.74 -6.72 39.05
C PRO A 462 3.74 -5.42 39.89
N ARG A 463 4.61 -4.49 39.56
CA ARG A 463 4.70 -3.19 40.27
C ARG A 463 3.47 -2.29 40.10
N PHE A 464 2.67 -2.58 39.06
CA PHE A 464 1.44 -1.84 38.76
C PHE A 464 0.19 -2.68 39.02
N ALA A 465 0.29 -3.77 39.81
CA ALA A 465 -0.82 -4.67 40.08
C ALA A 465 -2.09 -3.98 40.62
N ASP A 466 -1.89 -2.90 41.38
CA ASP A 466 -2.97 -2.10 41.99
C ASP A 466 -3.61 -1.09 41.02
N ILE A 467 -3.00 -0.89 39.83
CA ILE A 467 -3.52 0.04 38.82
C ILE A 467 -4.26 -0.77 37.75
N GLU A 468 -5.53 -0.44 37.54
CA GLU A 468 -6.39 -1.05 36.54
C GLU A 468 -7.04 0.02 35.65
N ILE A 469 -7.57 -0.39 34.52
CA ILE A 469 -8.43 0.46 33.69
C ILE A 469 -9.81 0.50 34.32
N ALA A 470 -10.22 1.67 34.83
CA ALA A 470 -11.53 1.88 35.41
C ALA A 470 -12.61 1.90 34.31
N ASN A 471 -12.37 2.64 33.23
CA ASN A 471 -13.26 2.71 32.06
C ASN A 471 -12.51 3.25 30.85
N SER A 472 -13.06 3.03 29.65
CA SER A 472 -12.65 3.78 28.47
C SER A 472 -13.40 5.10 28.41
N ILE A 473 -12.77 6.14 27.89
CA ILE A 473 -13.30 7.52 27.80
C ILE A 473 -13.33 8.00 26.36
N GLU A 474 -14.27 8.88 26.03
CA GLU A 474 -14.24 9.67 24.80
C GLU A 474 -13.53 10.97 25.07
N LEU A 475 -12.58 11.33 24.22
CA LEU A 475 -11.90 12.62 24.26
C LEU A 475 -12.70 13.66 23.49
N GLU A 476 -12.70 14.91 23.95
CA GLU A 476 -13.17 16.04 23.19
C GLU A 476 -12.18 16.33 22.02
N ALA A 477 -12.64 17.08 21.00
CA ALA A 477 -11.88 17.29 19.77
C ALA A 477 -10.46 17.86 20.00
N ASP A 478 -10.29 18.73 20.99
CA ASP A 478 -8.99 19.31 21.34
C ASP A 478 -8.06 18.30 22.06
N GLU A 479 -8.65 17.37 22.80
CA GLU A 479 -7.93 16.31 23.50
C GLU A 479 -7.49 15.19 22.54
N VAL A 480 -8.26 14.95 21.46
CA VAL A 480 -7.90 13.98 20.40
C VAL A 480 -6.58 14.37 19.73
N ASN A 481 -6.36 15.66 19.47
CA ASN A 481 -5.10 16.14 18.90
C ASN A 481 -3.94 15.91 19.86
N ALA A 482 -4.14 16.16 21.15
CA ALA A 482 -3.13 15.90 22.18
C ALA A 482 -2.80 14.41 22.31
N ALA A 483 -3.82 13.54 22.29
CA ALA A 483 -3.62 12.10 22.34
C ALA A 483 -2.89 11.58 21.10
N SER A 484 -3.19 12.13 19.92
CA SER A 484 -2.52 11.79 18.67
C SER A 484 -1.03 12.19 18.69
N GLU A 485 -0.71 13.39 19.19
CA GLU A 485 0.68 13.82 19.39
C GLU A 485 1.41 12.90 20.36
N VAL A 486 0.82 12.58 21.49
CA VAL A 486 1.39 11.67 22.49
C VAL A 486 1.62 10.29 21.90
N PHE A 487 0.70 9.79 21.08
CA PHE A 487 0.83 8.48 20.43
C PHE A 487 1.95 8.48 19.39
N LEU A 488 2.05 9.50 18.53
CA LEU A 488 3.07 9.59 17.49
C LEU A 488 4.48 9.82 18.02
N LEU A 489 4.62 10.36 19.24
CA LEU A 489 5.90 10.56 19.92
C LEU A 489 6.35 9.31 20.70
N SER A 490 5.53 8.27 20.76
CA SER A 490 5.86 6.99 21.41
C SER A 490 6.71 6.09 20.52
#